data_c229ac5a3862b93836b5236eb3ae35f5
#
_entry.id   c229ac5a3862b93836b5236eb3ae35f5
#
_cell.length_a   1.000
_cell.length_b   1.000
_cell.length_c   1.000
_cell.angle_alpha   90.00
_cell.angle_beta   90.00
_cell.angle_gamma   90.00
#
_symmetry.space_group_name_H-M   'P 1'
#
loop_
_entity.id
_entity.type
_entity.pdbx_description
1 polymer ?
#
loop_
_entity_poly.entity_id
_entity_poly.type
_entity_poly.pdbx_seq_one_letter_code
_entity_poly.pdbx_strand_id
1 'polypeptide(L)'
;MDDQIQRMKVLGAGIFSLILAMGVARFAYTPLLPVMQAQAGLGLAEGGWLAAINYAGYLTGALIAASISDLVLKDRLYRVGLVLAVLTTAMMGLSDSLVVWAVSRYLAGLATSGAMLLGTGLILNWLIRHGHRSELGIHFGGIGIGIAACSMAVALMSSVLDWREQWFVFTAIGCLLLVPALGWLPAPDASPVTRSGAPMHDNPPSPLFLRLFMISYFCAGIGYVVSATFIVAIVNDLPGLEGKGNWTFFAIGLAAAPTCIVWDLIARRTGELNALILAALLQIVGILLPVTLGGVAGTAAGALLFGGTFVGLVSLVLTMAGRYYPTRPAKMMGKMTISYGVAQIIGPAVTGWLGESFGSYAGGLYFAAAMMGLGCVLLLALKAVERRDAAAREVADPCMQG
;
A
#
# COMPACT_ATOMS: atom_id res chain seq x y z
N MET A 1 -28.41 -15.31 -12.04
CA MET A 1 -28.55 -13.86 -11.83
C MET A 1 -28.17 -13.47 -10.40
N ASP A 2 -28.68 -14.16 -9.38
CA ASP A 2 -28.37 -13.86 -7.97
C ASP A 2 -26.88 -14.02 -7.59
N ASP A 3 -26.21 -15.05 -8.12
CA ASP A 3 -24.79 -15.31 -7.81
C ASP A 3 -23.85 -14.21 -8.38
N GLN A 4 -24.11 -13.71 -9.56
CA GLN A 4 -23.38 -12.58 -10.16
C GLN A 4 -23.57 -11.28 -9.37
N ILE A 5 -24.79 -11.02 -8.91
CA ILE A 5 -25.12 -9.85 -8.09
C ILE A 5 -24.40 -9.96 -6.73
N GLN A 6 -24.40 -11.15 -6.14
CA GLN A 6 -23.71 -11.38 -4.86
C GLN A 6 -22.19 -11.23 -5.00
N ARG A 7 -21.62 -11.73 -6.10
CA ARG A 7 -20.18 -11.50 -6.42
C ARG A 7 -19.86 -10.01 -6.53
N MET A 8 -20.70 -9.24 -7.24
CA MET A 8 -20.51 -7.79 -7.36
C MET A 8 -20.60 -7.09 -6.01
N LYS A 9 -21.54 -7.50 -5.13
CA LYS A 9 -21.64 -6.97 -3.76
C LYS A 9 -20.39 -7.25 -2.94
N VAL A 10 -19.88 -8.48 -2.97
CA VAL A 10 -18.67 -8.86 -2.20
C VAL A 10 -17.44 -8.11 -2.69
N LEU A 11 -17.22 -8.00 -4.01
CA LEU A 11 -16.14 -7.18 -4.57
C LEU A 11 -16.33 -5.69 -4.24
N GLY A 12 -17.56 -5.20 -4.32
CA GLY A 12 -17.92 -3.83 -3.93
C GLY A 12 -17.65 -3.56 -2.46
N ALA A 13 -18.04 -4.47 -1.55
CA ALA A 13 -17.70 -4.36 -0.12
C ALA A 13 -16.19 -4.19 0.09
N GLY A 14 -15.39 -4.97 -0.63
CA GLY A 14 -13.94 -4.88 -0.60
C GLY A 14 -13.41 -3.54 -1.11
N ILE A 15 -13.92 -3.05 -2.23
CA ILE A 15 -13.53 -1.74 -2.79
C ILE A 15 -13.89 -0.63 -1.80
N PHE A 16 -15.11 -0.59 -1.27
CA PHE A 16 -15.54 0.42 -0.30
C PHE A 16 -14.75 0.36 0.99
N SER A 17 -14.40 -0.86 1.49
CA SER A 17 -13.55 -1.00 2.67
C SER A 17 -12.14 -0.46 2.45
N LEU A 18 -11.56 -0.65 1.26
CA LEU A 18 -10.24 -0.10 0.92
C LEU A 18 -10.29 1.42 0.70
N ILE A 19 -11.34 1.95 0.08
CA ILE A 19 -11.53 3.40 -0.02
C ILE A 19 -11.65 4.02 1.38
N LEU A 20 -12.40 3.40 2.29
CA LEU A 20 -12.54 3.87 3.67
C LEU A 20 -11.21 3.80 4.42
N ALA A 21 -10.60 2.62 4.50
CA ALA A 21 -9.45 2.39 5.37
C ALA A 21 -8.15 2.93 4.77
N MET A 22 -7.91 2.71 3.47
CA MET A 22 -6.70 3.18 2.78
C MET A 22 -6.87 4.63 2.29
N GLY A 23 -7.99 4.96 1.65
CA GLY A 23 -8.26 6.31 1.16
C GLY A 23 -8.46 7.27 2.33
N VAL A 24 -9.58 7.15 3.04
CA VAL A 24 -10.02 8.13 4.04
C VAL A 24 -9.15 8.10 5.31
N ALA A 25 -8.99 6.95 5.97
CA ALA A 25 -8.30 6.91 7.26
C ALA A 25 -6.77 7.03 7.14
N ARG A 26 -6.17 6.66 5.99
CA ARG A 26 -4.71 6.70 5.80
C ARG A 26 -4.26 7.79 4.84
N PHE A 27 -4.68 7.74 3.57
CA PHE A 27 -4.14 8.58 2.51
C PHE A 27 -4.73 9.99 2.44
N ALA A 28 -5.89 10.28 3.06
CA ALA A 28 -6.39 11.64 3.19
C ALA A 28 -5.41 12.56 3.96
N TYR A 29 -4.56 11.97 4.80
CA TYR A 29 -3.49 12.70 5.49
C TYR A 29 -2.51 13.37 4.52
N THR A 30 -2.16 12.72 3.42
CA THR A 30 -1.21 13.25 2.43
C THR A 30 -1.64 14.61 1.86
N PRO A 31 -2.84 14.78 1.31
CA PRO A 31 -3.31 16.09 0.84
C PRO A 31 -3.65 17.05 1.96
N LEU A 32 -4.02 16.57 3.16
CA LEU A 32 -4.30 17.42 4.32
C LEU A 32 -3.05 17.87 5.08
N LEU A 33 -1.91 17.19 4.92
CA LEU A 33 -0.68 17.55 5.62
C LEU A 33 -0.28 19.02 5.42
N PRO A 34 -0.16 19.58 4.20
CA PRO A 34 0.17 20.99 4.02
C PRO A 34 -0.93 21.92 4.55
N VAL A 35 -2.21 21.53 4.52
CA VAL A 35 -3.30 22.31 5.10
C VAL A 35 -3.17 22.38 6.62
N MET A 36 -2.89 21.24 7.29
CA MET A 36 -2.63 21.20 8.74
C MET A 36 -1.38 21.98 9.12
N GLN A 37 -0.32 21.94 8.31
CA GLN A 37 0.89 22.74 8.53
C GLN A 37 0.60 24.24 8.49
N ALA A 38 -0.16 24.68 7.50
CA ALA A 38 -0.49 26.09 7.33
C ALA A 38 -1.50 26.62 8.37
N GLN A 39 -2.50 25.81 8.75
CA GLN A 39 -3.62 26.26 9.56
C GLN A 39 -3.56 25.82 11.03
N ALA A 40 -2.97 24.66 11.32
CA ALA A 40 -2.86 24.10 12.67
C ALA A 40 -1.44 24.20 13.26
N GLY A 41 -0.46 24.73 12.50
CA GLY A 41 0.90 24.90 12.96
C GLY A 41 1.68 23.58 13.11
N LEU A 42 1.29 22.52 12.40
CA LEU A 42 1.97 21.22 12.44
C LEU A 42 3.37 21.36 11.85
N GLY A 43 4.40 21.05 12.63
CA GLY A 43 5.80 21.08 12.18
C GLY A 43 6.14 20.03 11.13
N LEU A 44 7.22 20.27 10.37
CA LEU A 44 7.68 19.32 9.33
C LEU A 44 8.08 17.96 9.94
N ALA A 45 8.87 17.96 11.03
CA ALA A 45 9.23 16.72 11.72
C ALA A 45 8.00 16.02 12.31
N GLU A 46 7.09 16.75 12.94
CA GLU A 46 5.86 16.23 13.51
C GLU A 46 4.99 15.56 12.46
N GLY A 47 4.86 16.18 11.27
CA GLY A 47 4.17 15.61 10.12
C GLY A 47 4.76 14.27 9.68
N GLY A 48 6.10 14.16 9.67
CA GLY A 48 6.82 12.91 9.42
C GLY A 48 6.57 11.85 10.49
N TRP A 49 6.60 12.23 11.76
CA TRP A 49 6.32 11.30 12.87
C TRP A 49 4.89 10.80 12.87
N LEU A 50 3.90 11.64 12.61
CA LEU A 50 2.49 11.20 12.52
C LEU A 50 2.28 10.18 11.39
N ALA A 51 3.00 10.33 10.27
CA ALA A 51 2.99 9.33 9.21
C ALA A 51 3.68 8.02 9.66
N ALA A 52 4.87 8.10 10.28
CA ALA A 52 5.60 6.95 10.79
C ALA A 52 4.77 6.16 11.82
N ILE A 53 4.07 6.85 12.72
CA ILE A 53 3.19 6.25 13.74
C ILE A 53 2.02 5.50 13.08
N ASN A 54 1.45 6.03 12.00
CA ASN A 54 0.41 5.32 11.25
C ASN A 54 0.95 4.00 10.67
N TYR A 55 2.14 4.01 10.10
CA TYR A 55 2.77 2.81 9.57
C TYR A 55 3.16 1.82 10.67
N ALA A 56 3.55 2.30 11.86
CA ALA A 56 3.77 1.43 13.02
C ALA A 56 2.47 0.71 13.44
N GLY A 57 1.34 1.43 13.46
CA GLY A 57 0.02 0.84 13.67
C GLY A 57 -0.32 -0.21 12.62
N TYR A 58 -0.06 0.09 11.33
CA TYR A 58 -0.26 -0.86 10.24
C TYR A 58 0.58 -2.14 10.41
N LEU A 59 1.85 -2.02 10.75
CA LEU A 59 2.74 -3.16 10.98
C LEU A 59 2.27 -4.00 12.17
N THR A 60 1.88 -3.35 13.27
CA THR A 60 1.30 -4.05 14.43
C THR A 60 0.06 -4.85 14.06
N GLY A 61 -0.87 -4.23 13.34
CA GLY A 61 -2.08 -4.91 12.88
C GLY A 61 -1.81 -6.02 11.86
N ALA A 62 -0.79 -5.87 11.01
CA ALA A 62 -0.36 -6.93 10.08
C ALA A 62 0.19 -8.14 10.82
N LEU A 63 0.97 -7.95 11.89
CA LEU A 63 1.46 -9.04 12.75
C LEU A 63 0.32 -9.75 13.47
N ILE A 64 -0.64 -8.99 14.00
CA ILE A 64 -1.86 -9.54 14.62
C ILE A 64 -2.64 -10.36 13.58
N ALA A 65 -2.90 -9.81 12.38
CA ALA A 65 -3.64 -10.49 11.33
C ALA A 65 -2.96 -11.80 10.87
N ALA A 66 -1.63 -11.83 10.83
CA ALA A 66 -0.85 -13.02 10.48
C ALA A 66 -0.91 -14.12 11.55
N SER A 67 -1.17 -13.78 12.81
CA SER A 67 -1.29 -14.74 13.92
C SER A 67 -2.66 -15.41 14.03
N ILE A 68 -3.68 -14.86 13.36
CA ILE A 68 -5.06 -15.33 13.47
C ILE A 68 -5.35 -16.33 12.35
N SER A 69 -5.84 -17.52 12.71
CA SER A 69 -6.29 -18.55 11.74
C SER A 69 -7.82 -18.59 11.63
N ASP A 70 -8.56 -18.24 12.68
CA ASP A 70 -10.01 -18.31 12.75
C ASP A 70 -10.68 -17.27 11.84
N LEU A 71 -11.51 -17.73 10.90
CA LEU A 71 -12.23 -16.89 9.95
C LEU A 71 -13.30 -16.01 10.61
N VAL A 72 -13.96 -16.49 11.66
CA VAL A 72 -14.98 -15.73 12.38
C VAL A 72 -14.35 -14.58 13.15
N LEU A 73 -13.19 -14.83 13.79
CA LEU A 73 -12.42 -13.78 14.45
C LEU A 73 -11.88 -12.76 13.43
N LYS A 74 -11.42 -13.22 12.26
CA LYS A 74 -11.01 -12.33 11.16
C LYS A 74 -12.14 -11.40 10.73
N ASP A 75 -13.35 -11.92 10.55
CA ASP A 75 -14.51 -11.10 10.17
C ASP A 75 -14.86 -10.08 11.25
N ARG A 76 -14.87 -10.47 12.52
CA ARG A 76 -15.12 -9.54 13.63
C ARG A 76 -14.08 -8.41 13.67
N LEU A 77 -12.81 -8.74 13.60
CA LEU A 77 -11.72 -7.75 13.61
C LEU A 77 -11.75 -6.84 12.38
N TYR A 78 -12.10 -7.37 11.21
CA TYR A 78 -12.31 -6.57 10.00
C TYR A 78 -13.42 -5.54 10.22
N ARG A 79 -14.60 -5.95 10.73
CA ARG A 79 -15.73 -5.06 11.00
C ARG A 79 -15.39 -4.00 12.06
N VAL A 80 -14.77 -4.40 13.16
CA VAL A 80 -14.27 -3.47 14.20
C VAL A 80 -13.24 -2.51 13.60
N GLY A 81 -12.32 -2.99 12.77
CA GLY A 81 -11.33 -2.15 12.10
C GLY A 81 -11.97 -1.08 11.21
N LEU A 82 -13.02 -1.39 10.46
CA LEU A 82 -13.72 -0.41 9.63
C LEU A 82 -14.42 0.69 10.47
N VAL A 83 -15.04 0.32 11.58
CA VAL A 83 -15.61 1.30 12.53
C VAL A 83 -14.50 2.16 13.14
N LEU A 84 -13.38 1.53 13.53
CA LEU A 84 -12.23 2.24 14.08
C LEU A 84 -11.63 3.22 13.05
N ALA A 85 -11.63 2.90 11.75
CA ALA A 85 -11.18 3.79 10.70
C ALA A 85 -12.00 5.09 10.66
N VAL A 86 -13.32 5.01 10.81
CA VAL A 86 -14.20 6.19 10.88
C VAL A 86 -13.95 6.99 12.15
N LEU A 87 -13.87 6.33 13.31
CA LEU A 87 -13.63 6.99 14.60
C LEU A 87 -12.30 7.73 14.63
N THR A 88 -11.24 7.11 14.11
CA THR A 88 -9.90 7.74 14.04
C THR A 88 -9.87 8.90 13.07
N THR A 89 -10.64 8.85 11.99
CA THR A 89 -10.79 10.00 11.08
C THR A 89 -11.45 11.18 11.80
N ALA A 90 -12.52 10.95 12.58
CA ALA A 90 -13.15 11.97 13.40
C ALA A 90 -12.19 12.55 14.44
N MET A 91 -11.39 11.72 15.10
CA MET A 91 -10.43 12.17 16.12
C MET A 91 -9.42 13.18 15.57
N MET A 92 -9.06 13.11 14.28
CA MET A 92 -8.13 14.10 13.67
C MET A 92 -8.71 15.51 13.68
N GLY A 93 -10.02 15.67 13.49
CA GLY A 93 -10.69 16.99 13.52
C GLY A 93 -11.11 17.46 14.92
N LEU A 94 -11.18 16.58 15.91
CA LEU A 94 -11.71 16.91 17.25
C LEU A 94 -10.70 17.62 18.17
N SER A 95 -9.40 17.60 17.86
CA SER A 95 -8.36 18.11 18.76
C SER A 95 -7.20 18.72 17.99
N ASP A 96 -6.49 19.68 18.62
CA ASP A 96 -5.22 20.25 18.15
C ASP A 96 -4.01 19.58 18.83
N SER A 97 -4.24 18.59 19.67
CA SER A 97 -3.19 17.89 20.41
C SER A 97 -2.44 16.92 19.53
N LEU A 98 -1.13 17.08 19.42
CA LEU A 98 -0.25 16.14 18.71
C LEU A 98 -0.38 14.71 19.26
N VAL A 99 -0.61 14.55 20.57
CA VAL A 99 -0.81 13.23 21.20
C VAL A 99 -2.08 12.58 20.69
N VAL A 100 -3.19 13.31 20.60
CA VAL A 100 -4.47 12.81 20.06
C VAL A 100 -4.30 12.41 18.61
N TRP A 101 -3.62 13.23 17.80
CA TRP A 101 -3.30 12.91 16.42
C TRP A 101 -2.42 11.65 16.30
N ALA A 102 -1.40 11.52 17.16
CA ALA A 102 -0.53 10.33 17.17
C ALA A 102 -1.32 9.05 17.51
N VAL A 103 -2.17 9.09 18.53
CA VAL A 103 -3.06 7.95 18.89
C VAL A 103 -4.02 7.63 17.74
N SER A 104 -4.66 8.66 17.17
CA SER A 104 -5.53 8.50 16.01
C SER A 104 -4.80 7.85 14.84
N ARG A 105 -3.60 8.33 14.49
CA ARG A 105 -2.79 7.80 13.38
C ARG A 105 -2.37 6.35 13.62
N TYR A 106 -1.97 5.98 14.84
CA TYR A 106 -1.64 4.61 15.19
C TYR A 106 -2.85 3.66 15.02
N LEU A 107 -3.99 4.05 15.59
CA LEU A 107 -5.22 3.26 15.51
C LEU A 107 -5.77 3.18 14.07
N ALA A 108 -5.64 4.26 13.29
CA ALA A 108 -5.96 4.25 11.86
C ALA A 108 -5.07 3.28 11.08
N GLY A 109 -3.78 3.20 11.42
CA GLY A 109 -2.87 2.21 10.86
C GLY A 109 -3.31 0.77 11.15
N LEU A 110 -3.66 0.49 12.40
CA LEU A 110 -4.24 -0.79 12.83
C LEU A 110 -5.51 -1.15 12.02
N ALA A 111 -6.43 -0.21 11.90
CA ALA A 111 -7.67 -0.37 11.13
C ALA A 111 -7.38 -0.67 9.65
N THR A 112 -6.41 0.02 9.06
CA THR A 112 -6.00 -0.14 7.67
C THR A 112 -5.47 -1.55 7.39
N SER A 113 -4.67 -2.13 8.30
CA SER A 113 -4.18 -3.50 8.16
C SER A 113 -5.32 -4.52 8.23
N GLY A 114 -6.33 -4.27 9.06
CA GLY A 114 -7.55 -5.08 9.12
C GLY A 114 -8.29 -5.12 7.79
N ALA A 115 -8.56 -3.97 7.19
CA ALA A 115 -9.21 -3.89 5.89
C ALA A 115 -8.37 -4.52 4.78
N MET A 116 -7.05 -4.23 4.75
CA MET A 116 -6.15 -4.71 3.70
C MET A 116 -5.90 -6.22 3.78
N LEU A 117 -5.64 -6.78 4.96
CA LEU A 117 -5.22 -8.18 5.09
C LEU A 117 -6.39 -9.10 5.43
N LEU A 118 -7.21 -8.74 6.43
CA LEU A 118 -8.34 -9.58 6.81
C LEU A 118 -9.46 -9.48 5.77
N GLY A 119 -9.80 -8.28 5.32
CA GLY A 119 -10.80 -8.05 4.28
C GLY A 119 -10.46 -8.77 2.98
N THR A 120 -9.22 -8.64 2.49
CA THR A 120 -8.74 -9.37 1.30
C THR A 120 -8.86 -10.88 1.48
N GLY A 121 -8.47 -11.40 2.65
CA GLY A 121 -8.58 -12.83 2.97
C GLY A 121 -10.02 -13.34 2.98
N LEU A 122 -10.94 -12.57 3.55
CA LEU A 122 -12.39 -12.92 3.60
C LEU A 122 -13.01 -12.90 2.20
N ILE A 123 -12.72 -11.90 1.38
CA ILE A 123 -13.21 -11.78 0.01
C ILE A 123 -12.67 -12.92 -0.85
N LEU A 124 -11.38 -13.22 -0.76
CA LEU A 124 -10.75 -14.31 -1.48
C LEU A 124 -11.37 -15.67 -1.08
N ASN A 125 -11.57 -15.89 0.21
CA ASN A 125 -12.21 -17.09 0.73
C ASN A 125 -13.62 -17.26 0.15
N TRP A 126 -14.42 -16.20 0.12
CA TRP A 126 -15.76 -16.21 -0.45
C TRP A 126 -15.72 -16.52 -1.95
N LEU A 127 -14.86 -15.85 -2.73
CA LEU A 127 -14.73 -16.08 -4.18
C LEU A 127 -14.36 -17.53 -4.50
N ILE A 128 -13.38 -18.10 -3.79
CA ILE A 128 -12.94 -19.49 -4.00
C ILE A 128 -14.06 -20.47 -3.66
N ARG A 129 -14.79 -20.26 -2.55
CA ARG A 129 -15.89 -21.14 -2.13
C ARG A 129 -17.04 -21.19 -3.13
N HIS A 130 -17.30 -20.06 -3.81
CA HIS A 130 -18.36 -19.95 -4.81
C HIS A 130 -17.86 -20.24 -6.25
N GLY A 131 -16.65 -20.77 -6.42
CA GLY A 131 -16.11 -21.15 -7.72
C GLY A 131 -15.73 -19.97 -8.64
N HIS A 132 -15.67 -18.76 -8.09
CA HIS A 132 -15.25 -17.58 -8.84
C HIS A 132 -13.73 -17.47 -8.93
N ARG A 133 -13.24 -16.79 -9.98
CA ARG A 133 -11.81 -16.45 -10.10
C ARG A 133 -11.41 -15.48 -8.99
N SER A 134 -10.16 -15.59 -8.52
CA SER A 134 -9.59 -14.69 -7.53
C SER A 134 -9.25 -13.32 -8.15
N GLU A 135 -10.26 -12.46 -8.32
CA GLU A 135 -10.12 -11.14 -8.97
C GLU A 135 -9.68 -10.05 -7.98
N LEU A 136 -8.64 -10.34 -7.20
CA LEU A 136 -8.09 -9.41 -6.21
C LEU A 136 -7.54 -8.12 -6.82
N GLY A 137 -7.15 -8.13 -8.10
CA GLY A 137 -6.73 -6.92 -8.80
C GLY A 137 -7.83 -5.85 -8.85
N ILE A 138 -9.10 -6.25 -9.00
CA ILE A 138 -10.25 -5.34 -8.96
C ILE A 138 -10.44 -4.79 -7.54
N HIS A 139 -10.36 -5.64 -6.53
CA HIS A 139 -10.43 -5.25 -5.12
C HIS A 139 -9.35 -4.21 -4.77
N PHE A 140 -8.09 -4.44 -5.14
CA PHE A 140 -6.99 -3.52 -4.88
C PHE A 140 -7.08 -2.20 -5.66
N GLY A 141 -7.87 -2.14 -6.74
CA GLY A 141 -8.20 -0.89 -7.41
C GLY A 141 -8.85 0.14 -6.46
N GLY A 142 -9.52 -0.32 -5.40
CA GLY A 142 -10.06 0.54 -4.34
C GLY A 142 -9.02 1.43 -3.66
N ILE A 143 -7.73 1.01 -3.61
CA ILE A 143 -6.63 1.83 -3.06
C ILE A 143 -6.42 3.06 -3.94
N GLY A 144 -6.24 2.85 -5.25
CA GLY A 144 -6.03 3.95 -6.19
C GLY A 144 -7.22 4.88 -6.29
N ILE A 145 -8.45 4.34 -6.33
CA ILE A 145 -9.68 5.12 -6.31
C ILE A 145 -9.77 5.95 -5.02
N GLY A 146 -9.44 5.36 -3.87
CA GLY A 146 -9.43 6.05 -2.58
C GLY A 146 -8.43 7.22 -2.54
N ILE A 147 -7.21 7.03 -3.05
CA ILE A 147 -6.20 8.07 -3.17
C ILE A 147 -6.72 9.22 -4.06
N ALA A 148 -7.23 8.90 -5.25
CA ALA A 148 -7.74 9.88 -6.18
C ALA A 148 -8.94 10.65 -5.59
N ALA A 149 -9.91 9.95 -5.02
CA ALA A 149 -11.10 10.56 -4.44
C ALA A 149 -10.75 11.50 -3.28
N CYS A 150 -9.88 11.09 -2.35
CA CYS A 150 -9.46 11.92 -1.22
C CYS A 150 -8.69 13.16 -1.69
N SER A 151 -7.81 13.02 -2.67
CA SER A 151 -7.05 14.14 -3.20
C SER A 151 -7.94 15.15 -3.90
N MET A 152 -8.89 14.70 -4.71
CA MET A 152 -9.88 15.54 -5.36
C MET A 152 -10.76 16.25 -4.33
N ALA A 153 -11.22 15.53 -3.29
CA ALA A 153 -12.04 16.10 -2.23
C ALA A 153 -11.30 17.24 -1.51
N VAL A 154 -10.04 17.06 -1.11
CA VAL A 154 -9.25 18.11 -0.48
C VAL A 154 -9.05 19.30 -1.44
N ALA A 155 -8.75 19.06 -2.73
CA ALA A 155 -8.59 20.14 -3.71
C ALA A 155 -9.85 21.01 -3.83
N LEU A 156 -11.03 20.41 -3.75
CA LEU A 156 -12.31 21.13 -3.82
C LEU A 156 -12.68 21.83 -2.51
N MET A 157 -12.35 21.23 -1.37
CA MET A 157 -12.70 21.73 -0.04
C MET A 157 -11.77 22.84 0.47
N SER A 158 -10.49 22.84 0.08
CA SER A 158 -9.48 23.74 0.65
C SER A 158 -9.72 25.22 0.42
N SER A 159 -10.61 25.59 -0.51
CA SER A 159 -11.00 27.00 -0.74
C SER A 159 -12.13 27.48 0.18
N VAL A 160 -12.88 26.57 0.81
CA VAL A 160 -14.11 26.88 1.55
C VAL A 160 -14.16 26.30 2.95
N LEU A 161 -13.36 25.27 3.25
CA LEU A 161 -13.34 24.58 4.53
C LEU A 161 -11.95 24.61 5.15
N ASP A 162 -11.89 24.74 6.48
CA ASP A 162 -10.65 24.61 7.23
C ASP A 162 -10.22 23.13 7.37
N TRP A 163 -9.05 22.90 7.96
CA TRP A 163 -8.51 21.55 8.12
C TRP A 163 -9.38 20.64 8.99
N ARG A 164 -10.09 21.18 10.03
CA ARG A 164 -10.98 20.41 10.90
C ARG A 164 -12.26 20.01 10.19
N GLU A 165 -12.86 20.95 9.49
CA GLU A 165 -14.07 20.73 8.71
C GLU A 165 -13.83 19.67 7.64
N GLN A 166 -12.67 19.69 6.99
CA GLN A 166 -12.28 18.67 6.00
C GLN A 166 -12.20 17.29 6.63
N TRP A 167 -11.63 17.14 7.84
CA TRP A 167 -11.63 15.85 8.55
C TRP A 167 -13.05 15.38 8.90
N PHE A 168 -13.96 16.29 9.27
CA PHE A 168 -15.36 15.93 9.53
C PHE A 168 -16.10 15.53 8.25
N VAL A 169 -15.83 16.17 7.11
CA VAL A 169 -16.37 15.73 5.81
C VAL A 169 -15.86 14.31 5.49
N PHE A 170 -14.57 14.02 5.68
CA PHE A 170 -14.05 12.68 5.51
C PHE A 170 -14.67 11.67 6.47
N THR A 171 -14.99 12.07 7.69
CA THR A 171 -15.72 11.23 8.64
C THR A 171 -17.12 10.89 8.11
N ALA A 172 -17.86 11.87 7.59
CA ALA A 172 -19.17 11.66 6.99
C ALA A 172 -19.09 10.72 5.76
N ILE A 173 -18.12 10.95 4.86
CA ILE A 173 -17.84 10.05 3.74
C ILE A 173 -17.53 8.64 4.26
N GLY A 174 -16.72 8.52 5.31
CA GLY A 174 -16.39 7.26 5.95
C GLY A 174 -17.62 6.52 6.48
N CYS A 175 -18.57 7.22 7.12
CA CYS A 175 -19.84 6.65 7.55
C CYS A 175 -20.66 6.12 6.37
N LEU A 176 -20.71 6.85 5.25
CA LEU A 176 -21.41 6.39 4.04
C LEU A 176 -20.76 5.14 3.43
N LEU A 177 -19.43 5.10 3.35
CA LEU A 177 -18.69 3.95 2.83
C LEU A 177 -18.78 2.71 3.74
N LEU A 178 -18.93 2.93 5.05
CA LEU A 178 -19.06 1.86 6.04
C LEU A 178 -20.30 0.99 5.78
N VAL A 179 -21.40 1.58 5.32
CA VAL A 179 -22.67 0.87 5.09
C VAL A 179 -22.50 -0.28 4.08
N PRO A 180 -22.07 -0.04 2.83
CA PRO A 180 -21.85 -1.14 1.88
C PRO A 180 -20.66 -2.03 2.27
N ALA A 181 -19.61 -1.49 2.88
CA ALA A 181 -18.45 -2.28 3.30
C ALA A 181 -18.82 -3.36 4.34
N LEU A 182 -19.71 -3.05 5.28
CA LEU A 182 -20.19 -3.99 6.28
C LEU A 182 -21.37 -4.83 5.79
N GLY A 183 -22.30 -4.23 5.04
CA GLY A 183 -23.58 -4.86 4.69
C GLY A 183 -23.50 -5.83 3.51
N TRP A 184 -22.53 -5.65 2.60
CA TRP A 184 -22.42 -6.48 1.40
C TRP A 184 -21.48 -7.67 1.54
N LEU A 185 -20.62 -7.69 2.57
CA LEU A 185 -19.78 -8.85 2.86
C LEU A 185 -20.54 -9.82 3.78
N PRO A 186 -20.92 -11.03 3.31
CA PRO A 186 -21.59 -12.01 4.13
C PRO A 186 -20.64 -12.57 5.21
N ALA A 187 -21.23 -13.11 6.28
CA ALA A 187 -20.48 -13.82 7.30
C ALA A 187 -19.70 -15.00 6.66
N PRO A 188 -18.46 -15.25 7.09
CA PRO A 188 -17.67 -16.33 6.53
C PRO A 188 -18.24 -17.70 6.91
N ASP A 189 -18.24 -18.62 5.95
CA ASP A 189 -18.54 -20.02 6.21
C ASP A 189 -17.27 -20.74 6.68
N ALA A 190 -17.30 -21.28 7.90
CA ALA A 190 -16.18 -21.99 8.53
C ALA A 190 -16.14 -23.49 8.19
N SER A 191 -17.09 -24.03 7.39
CA SER A 191 -17.10 -25.45 7.04
C SER A 191 -15.82 -25.84 6.27
N PRO A 192 -15.19 -26.99 6.59
CA PRO A 192 -14.00 -27.46 5.88
C PRO A 192 -14.38 -27.92 4.49
N VAL A 193 -14.18 -27.10 3.48
CA VAL A 193 -14.28 -27.52 2.08
C VAL A 193 -12.88 -27.94 1.63
N THR A 194 -12.62 -29.24 1.67
CA THR A 194 -11.42 -29.82 1.08
C THR A 194 -11.66 -30.03 -0.41
N ARG A 195 -10.99 -29.26 -1.28
CA ARG A 195 -10.71 -29.74 -2.63
C ARG A 195 -9.52 -30.71 -2.51
N SER A 196 -9.73 -31.99 -2.84
CA SER A 196 -8.66 -32.96 -3.02
C SER A 196 -7.74 -32.48 -4.14
N GLY A 197 -6.67 -31.75 -3.78
CA GLY A 197 -5.62 -31.32 -4.69
C GLY A 197 -4.40 -32.22 -4.57
N ALA A 198 -3.58 -32.26 -5.62
CA ALA A 198 -2.26 -32.90 -5.59
C ALA A 198 -1.41 -32.33 -4.42
N PRO A 199 -0.50 -33.11 -3.82
CA PRO A 199 0.33 -32.64 -2.71
C PRO A 199 1.15 -31.44 -3.15
N MET A 200 0.99 -30.32 -2.40
CA MET A 200 1.79 -29.12 -2.61
C MET A 200 3.15 -29.30 -1.93
N HIS A 201 4.22 -29.04 -2.66
CA HIS A 201 5.58 -29.04 -2.12
C HIS A 201 6.11 -27.61 -2.06
N ASP A 202 6.74 -27.24 -0.93
CA ASP A 202 7.48 -25.98 -0.84
C ASP A 202 8.76 -26.09 -1.67
N ASN A 203 9.08 -25.05 -2.40
CA ASN A 203 10.32 -24.90 -3.15
C ASN A 203 11.11 -23.68 -2.65
N PRO A 204 11.67 -23.75 -1.42
CA PRO A 204 12.34 -22.62 -0.81
C PRO A 204 13.57 -22.21 -1.63
N PRO A 205 13.71 -20.93 -1.95
CA PRO A 205 14.93 -20.41 -2.56
C PRO A 205 16.10 -20.44 -1.57
N SER A 206 17.33 -20.25 -2.07
CA SER A 206 18.51 -20.23 -1.22
C SER A 206 18.43 -19.15 -0.12
N PRO A 207 19.11 -19.33 1.03
CA PRO A 207 19.13 -18.33 2.08
C PRO A 207 19.66 -16.96 1.61
N LEU A 208 20.60 -16.94 0.67
CA LEU A 208 21.14 -15.73 0.06
C LEU A 208 20.05 -15.02 -0.76
N PHE A 209 19.31 -15.76 -1.58
CA PHE A 209 18.17 -15.22 -2.33
C PHE A 209 17.16 -14.54 -1.40
N LEU A 210 16.76 -15.21 -0.32
CA LEU A 210 15.80 -14.67 0.64
C LEU A 210 16.29 -13.36 1.30
N ARG A 211 17.57 -13.32 1.71
CA ARG A 211 18.13 -12.10 2.32
C ARG A 211 18.13 -10.93 1.33
N LEU A 212 18.62 -11.14 0.11
CA LEU A 212 18.63 -10.12 -0.93
C LEU A 212 17.20 -9.65 -1.25
N PHE A 213 16.25 -10.57 -1.35
CA PHE A 213 14.86 -10.27 -1.64
C PHE A 213 14.21 -9.42 -0.53
N MET A 214 14.46 -9.77 0.75
CA MET A 214 13.95 -9.00 1.90
C MET A 214 14.55 -7.60 1.95
N ILE A 215 15.88 -7.46 1.72
CA ILE A 215 16.54 -6.14 1.76
C ILE A 215 16.11 -5.28 0.58
N SER A 216 15.98 -5.85 -0.62
CA SER A 216 15.48 -5.10 -1.78
C SER A 216 14.06 -4.60 -1.56
N TYR A 217 13.22 -5.40 -0.92
CA TYR A 217 11.85 -4.99 -0.60
C TYR A 217 11.78 -3.95 0.52
N PHE A 218 12.68 -4.00 1.48
CA PHE A 218 12.87 -2.91 2.45
C PHE A 218 13.20 -1.59 1.75
N CYS A 219 14.15 -1.60 0.81
CA CYS A 219 14.52 -0.42 0.02
C CYS A 219 13.33 0.12 -0.78
N ALA A 220 12.54 -0.78 -1.38
CA ALA A 220 11.32 -0.41 -2.09
C ALA A 220 10.26 0.21 -1.15
N GLY A 221 10.20 -0.24 0.11
CA GLY A 221 9.33 0.33 1.13
C GLY A 221 9.65 1.80 1.43
N ILE A 222 10.93 2.15 1.53
CA ILE A 222 11.35 3.55 1.68
C ILE A 222 11.03 4.33 0.41
N GLY A 223 11.36 3.80 -0.77
CA GLY A 223 11.08 4.43 -2.05
C GLY A 223 9.61 4.76 -2.26
N TYR A 224 8.72 3.90 -1.77
CA TYR A 224 7.29 4.12 -1.83
C TYR A 224 6.81 5.18 -0.83
N VAL A 225 7.16 5.01 0.45
CA VAL A 225 6.47 5.70 1.55
C VAL A 225 6.70 7.21 1.55
N VAL A 226 7.88 7.66 1.13
CA VAL A 226 8.22 9.09 1.08
C VAL A 226 7.31 9.81 0.09
N SER A 227 7.23 9.32 -1.15
CA SER A 227 6.35 9.91 -2.17
C SER A 227 4.87 9.80 -1.78
N ALA A 228 4.43 8.63 -1.29
CA ALA A 228 3.03 8.43 -0.89
C ALA A 228 2.58 9.34 0.27
N THR A 229 3.52 9.82 1.09
CA THR A 229 3.22 10.65 2.26
C THR A 229 3.38 12.14 1.99
N PHE A 230 4.45 12.54 1.29
CA PHE A 230 4.87 13.94 1.24
C PHE A 230 4.72 14.59 -0.13
N ILE A 231 4.34 13.86 -1.19
CA ILE A 231 4.34 14.40 -2.55
C ILE A 231 3.49 15.68 -2.71
N VAL A 232 2.37 15.78 -1.98
CA VAL A 232 1.50 16.96 -2.05
C VAL A 232 2.21 18.19 -1.47
N ALA A 233 2.83 18.04 -0.29
CA ALA A 233 3.61 19.10 0.34
C ALA A 233 4.80 19.49 -0.56
N ILE A 234 5.56 18.49 -1.03
CA ILE A 234 6.74 18.72 -1.90
C ILE A 234 6.35 19.48 -3.16
N VAL A 235 5.30 19.07 -3.86
CA VAL A 235 4.88 19.71 -5.10
C VAL A 235 4.39 21.13 -4.86
N ASN A 236 3.69 21.39 -3.75
CA ASN A 236 3.24 22.73 -3.40
C ASN A 236 4.40 23.70 -3.10
N ASP A 237 5.54 23.18 -2.62
CA ASP A 237 6.75 23.94 -2.36
C ASP A 237 7.60 24.19 -3.62
N LEU A 238 7.31 23.50 -4.75
CA LEU A 238 8.07 23.68 -5.99
C LEU A 238 7.61 24.96 -6.73
N PRO A 239 8.55 25.77 -7.26
CA PRO A 239 8.23 27.01 -7.98
C PRO A 239 7.27 26.81 -9.16
N GLY A 240 6.18 27.55 -9.19
CA GLY A 240 5.15 27.49 -10.23
C GLY A 240 4.21 26.28 -10.14
N LEU A 241 4.27 25.52 -9.04
CA LEU A 241 3.41 24.36 -8.79
C LEU A 241 2.58 24.51 -7.50
N GLU A 242 2.53 25.73 -6.95
CA GLU A 242 1.74 26.07 -5.76
C GLU A 242 0.28 25.63 -5.96
N GLY A 243 -0.27 24.88 -5.02
CA GLY A 243 -1.64 24.35 -5.08
C GLY A 243 -1.86 23.19 -6.05
N LYS A 244 -0.82 22.70 -6.76
CA LYS A 244 -0.95 21.56 -7.69
C LYS A 244 -0.64 20.21 -7.07
N GLY A 245 -0.20 20.14 -5.82
CA GLY A 245 0.12 18.90 -5.13
C GLY A 245 -1.06 17.94 -5.08
N ASN A 246 -2.27 18.42 -4.84
CA ASN A 246 -3.47 17.59 -4.83
C ASN A 246 -3.76 16.97 -6.21
N TRP A 247 -3.60 17.72 -7.29
CA TRP A 247 -3.74 17.19 -8.65
C TRP A 247 -2.70 16.12 -8.98
N THR A 248 -1.47 16.29 -8.47
CA THR A 248 -0.41 15.30 -8.59
C THR A 248 -0.79 14.00 -7.85
N PHE A 249 -1.30 14.11 -6.63
CA PHE A 249 -1.71 12.93 -5.86
C PHE A 249 -2.97 12.26 -6.44
N PHE A 250 -3.88 13.03 -7.02
CA PHE A 250 -5.00 12.52 -7.81
C PHE A 250 -4.52 11.67 -8.99
N ALA A 251 -3.56 12.16 -9.76
CA ALA A 251 -2.98 11.43 -10.89
C ALA A 251 -2.28 10.14 -10.44
N ILE A 252 -1.57 10.16 -9.29
CA ILE A 252 -1.00 8.95 -8.67
C ILE A 252 -2.09 7.93 -8.38
N GLY A 253 -3.21 8.35 -7.79
CA GLY A 253 -4.33 7.46 -7.47
C GLY A 253 -4.95 6.82 -8.71
N LEU A 254 -5.20 7.59 -9.76
CA LEU A 254 -5.73 7.08 -11.03
C LEU A 254 -4.79 6.06 -11.67
N ALA A 255 -3.49 6.34 -11.70
CA ALA A 255 -2.50 5.42 -12.25
C ALA A 255 -2.37 4.15 -11.39
N ALA A 256 -2.56 4.24 -10.08
CA ALA A 256 -2.48 3.10 -9.16
C ALA A 256 -3.66 2.13 -9.28
N ALA A 257 -4.83 2.58 -9.67
CA ALA A 257 -6.02 1.75 -9.72
C ALA A 257 -5.89 0.48 -10.59
N PRO A 258 -5.35 0.51 -11.83
CA PRO A 258 -5.20 -0.68 -12.67
C PRO A 258 -3.87 -1.43 -12.44
N THR A 259 -2.97 -0.93 -11.62
CA THR A 259 -1.56 -1.34 -11.60
C THR A 259 -1.34 -2.82 -11.27
N CYS A 260 -2.13 -3.42 -10.36
CA CYS A 260 -2.00 -4.84 -10.02
C CYS A 260 -2.29 -5.73 -11.23
N ILE A 261 -3.29 -5.39 -12.04
CA ILE A 261 -3.65 -6.13 -13.24
C ILE A 261 -2.56 -5.97 -14.31
N VAL A 262 -2.11 -4.74 -14.52
CA VAL A 262 -1.08 -4.44 -15.53
C VAL A 262 0.23 -5.18 -15.22
N TRP A 263 0.70 -5.14 -13.97
CA TRP A 263 1.94 -5.81 -13.60
C TRP A 263 1.84 -7.33 -13.58
N ASP A 264 0.68 -7.92 -13.27
CA ASP A 264 0.45 -9.35 -13.44
C ASP A 264 0.57 -9.77 -14.91
N LEU A 265 -0.01 -8.99 -15.85
CA LEU A 265 0.11 -9.26 -17.28
C LEU A 265 1.55 -9.12 -17.79
N ILE A 266 2.30 -8.11 -17.31
CA ILE A 266 3.71 -7.94 -17.66
C ILE A 266 4.53 -9.11 -17.12
N ALA A 267 4.32 -9.51 -15.86
CA ALA A 267 5.05 -10.59 -15.23
C ALA A 267 4.83 -11.94 -15.92
N ARG A 268 3.64 -12.21 -16.42
CA ARG A 268 3.35 -13.42 -17.21
C ARG A 268 4.14 -13.51 -18.50
N ARG A 269 4.51 -12.36 -19.11
CA ARG A 269 5.26 -12.30 -20.37
C ARG A 269 6.78 -12.22 -20.17
N THR A 270 7.23 -11.50 -19.16
CA THR A 270 8.65 -11.17 -18.95
C THR A 270 9.32 -11.97 -17.83
N GLY A 271 8.51 -12.65 -17.01
CA GLY A 271 8.94 -13.25 -15.74
C GLY A 271 8.84 -12.24 -14.57
N GLU A 272 8.56 -12.77 -13.37
CA GLU A 272 8.25 -11.96 -12.18
C GLU A 272 9.41 -11.05 -11.77
N LEU A 273 10.64 -11.57 -11.78
CA LEU A 273 11.81 -10.80 -11.36
C LEU A 273 12.16 -9.70 -12.36
N ASN A 274 11.97 -9.93 -13.68
CA ASN A 274 12.16 -8.89 -14.68
C ASN A 274 11.10 -7.79 -14.57
N ALA A 275 9.83 -8.18 -14.35
CA ALA A 275 8.75 -7.22 -14.12
C ALA A 275 9.02 -6.38 -12.86
N LEU A 276 9.54 -7.00 -11.78
CA LEU A 276 9.88 -6.31 -10.55
C LEU A 276 11.02 -5.30 -10.75
N ILE A 277 12.07 -5.67 -11.48
CA ILE A 277 13.18 -4.76 -11.81
C ILE A 277 12.68 -3.60 -12.67
N LEU A 278 11.86 -3.87 -13.67
CA LEU A 278 11.28 -2.83 -14.53
C LEU A 278 10.41 -1.87 -13.73
N ALA A 279 9.55 -2.39 -12.84
CA ALA A 279 8.73 -1.57 -11.95
C ALA A 279 9.59 -0.67 -11.06
N ALA A 280 10.67 -1.22 -10.48
CA ALA A 280 11.59 -0.49 -9.63
C ALA A 280 12.30 0.64 -10.38
N LEU A 281 12.78 0.39 -11.59
CA LEU A 281 13.42 1.42 -12.44
C LEU A 281 12.45 2.54 -12.81
N LEU A 282 11.23 2.19 -13.23
CA LEU A 282 10.20 3.19 -13.55
C LEU A 282 9.78 3.99 -12.30
N GLN A 283 9.76 3.35 -11.14
CA GLN A 283 9.44 4.04 -9.89
C GLN A 283 10.54 5.04 -9.48
N ILE A 284 11.83 4.72 -9.68
CA ILE A 284 12.94 5.66 -9.45
C ILE A 284 12.77 6.91 -10.32
N VAL A 285 12.48 6.71 -11.60
CA VAL A 285 12.21 7.83 -12.53
C VAL A 285 11.01 8.63 -12.04
N GLY A 286 9.92 7.97 -11.66
CA GLY A 286 8.72 8.61 -11.14
C GLY A 286 8.96 9.43 -9.87
N ILE A 287 9.83 8.97 -8.98
CA ILE A 287 10.21 9.69 -7.74
C ILE A 287 11.03 10.95 -8.07
N LEU A 288 11.95 10.88 -9.02
CA LEU A 288 12.89 11.97 -9.31
C LEU A 288 12.33 13.05 -10.25
N LEU A 289 11.44 12.71 -11.17
CA LEU A 289 10.93 13.64 -12.18
C LEU A 289 10.37 14.96 -11.63
N PRO A 290 9.61 14.98 -10.52
CA PRO A 290 9.11 16.23 -9.95
C PRO A 290 10.20 17.22 -9.56
N VAL A 291 11.35 16.72 -9.05
CA VAL A 291 12.45 17.54 -8.52
C VAL A 291 13.59 17.76 -9.52
N THR A 292 13.68 16.96 -10.58
CA THR A 292 14.76 17.07 -11.59
C THR A 292 14.31 17.80 -12.86
N LEU A 293 13.22 17.35 -13.47
CA LEU A 293 12.62 18.01 -14.62
C LEU A 293 11.79 19.22 -14.21
N GLY A 294 11.13 19.11 -13.05
CA GLY A 294 10.28 20.15 -12.51
C GLY A 294 9.05 20.47 -13.39
N GLY A 295 8.36 21.55 -13.07
CA GLY A 295 7.19 22.00 -13.81
C GLY A 295 6.03 20.99 -13.85
N VAL A 296 4.96 21.36 -14.56
CA VAL A 296 3.74 20.52 -14.65
C VAL A 296 4.03 19.19 -15.35
N ALA A 297 4.84 19.20 -16.40
CA ALA A 297 5.14 18.01 -17.20
C ALA A 297 5.94 16.97 -16.39
N GLY A 298 7.01 17.39 -15.69
CA GLY A 298 7.82 16.50 -14.86
C GLY A 298 7.01 15.93 -13.70
N THR A 299 6.20 16.76 -13.05
CA THR A 299 5.35 16.34 -11.95
C THR A 299 4.24 15.37 -12.39
N ALA A 300 3.57 15.63 -13.53
CA ALA A 300 2.56 14.74 -14.07
C ALA A 300 3.13 13.40 -14.52
N ALA A 301 4.26 13.40 -15.25
CA ALA A 301 4.94 12.17 -15.65
C ALA A 301 5.43 11.37 -14.43
N GLY A 302 5.99 12.05 -13.42
CA GLY A 302 6.40 11.44 -12.15
C GLY A 302 5.23 10.78 -11.43
N ALA A 303 4.09 11.47 -11.36
CA ALA A 303 2.86 10.95 -10.75
C ALA A 303 2.35 9.69 -11.43
N LEU A 304 2.31 9.68 -12.77
CA LEU A 304 1.85 8.52 -13.55
C LEU A 304 2.80 7.31 -13.38
N LEU A 305 4.11 7.54 -13.43
CA LEU A 305 5.10 6.47 -13.27
C LEU A 305 5.10 5.92 -11.84
N PHE A 306 5.10 6.79 -10.84
CA PHE A 306 5.05 6.37 -9.44
C PHE A 306 3.74 5.64 -9.12
N GLY A 307 2.59 6.22 -9.47
CA GLY A 307 1.27 5.61 -9.29
C GLY A 307 1.13 4.28 -10.01
N GLY A 308 1.61 4.22 -11.27
CA GLY A 308 1.58 3.01 -12.11
C GLY A 308 2.52 1.88 -11.65
N THR A 309 3.31 2.07 -10.59
CA THR A 309 4.31 1.07 -10.18
C THR A 309 4.16 0.60 -8.73
N PHE A 310 3.86 1.48 -7.78
CA PHE A 310 4.05 1.17 -6.35
C PHE A 310 3.17 0.04 -5.82
N VAL A 311 1.87 -0.01 -6.18
CA VAL A 311 0.97 -1.11 -5.73
C VAL A 311 1.30 -2.39 -6.49
N GLY A 312 1.64 -2.28 -7.77
CA GLY A 312 2.05 -3.41 -8.61
C GLY A 312 3.31 -4.09 -8.10
N LEU A 313 4.30 -3.31 -7.65
CA LEU A 313 5.53 -3.83 -7.05
C LEU A 313 5.23 -4.66 -5.78
N VAL A 314 4.38 -4.15 -4.89
CA VAL A 314 3.93 -4.89 -3.70
C VAL A 314 3.22 -6.18 -4.10
N SER A 315 2.33 -6.13 -5.09
CA SER A 315 1.60 -7.30 -5.58
C SER A 315 2.55 -8.37 -6.15
N LEU A 316 3.54 -7.98 -6.96
CA LEU A 316 4.54 -8.89 -7.52
C LEU A 316 5.36 -9.58 -6.41
N VAL A 317 5.86 -8.82 -5.44
CA VAL A 317 6.66 -9.37 -4.33
C VAL A 317 5.87 -10.38 -3.51
N LEU A 318 4.63 -10.06 -3.16
CA LEU A 318 3.79 -10.97 -2.37
C LEU A 318 3.41 -12.23 -3.16
N THR A 319 3.16 -12.11 -4.47
CA THR A 319 2.90 -13.25 -5.35
C THR A 319 4.12 -14.17 -5.42
N MET A 320 5.32 -13.63 -5.65
CA MET A 320 6.57 -14.40 -5.64
C MET A 320 6.79 -15.11 -4.29
N ALA A 321 6.62 -14.38 -3.18
CA ALA A 321 6.75 -14.95 -1.84
C ALA A 321 5.79 -16.12 -1.59
N GLY A 322 4.54 -16.01 -2.07
CA GLY A 322 3.53 -17.06 -1.97
C GLY A 322 3.89 -18.31 -2.79
N ARG A 323 4.50 -18.15 -3.96
CA ARG A 323 4.90 -19.28 -4.83
C ARG A 323 6.06 -20.13 -4.28
N TYR A 324 6.98 -19.52 -3.54
CA TYR A 324 8.08 -20.26 -2.93
C TYR A 324 7.62 -21.14 -1.77
N TYR A 325 6.52 -20.80 -1.13
CA TYR A 325 5.98 -21.53 0.03
C TYR A 325 4.48 -21.79 -0.11
N PRO A 326 4.04 -22.56 -1.11
CA PRO A 326 2.62 -22.80 -1.35
C PRO A 326 1.93 -23.53 -0.19
N THR A 327 2.66 -24.31 0.63
CA THR A 327 2.09 -24.96 1.83
C THR A 327 1.88 -23.98 2.99
N ARG A 328 2.67 -22.90 3.07
CA ARG A 328 2.66 -21.90 4.14
C ARG A 328 2.90 -20.49 3.60
N PRO A 329 2.12 -20.01 2.62
CA PRO A 329 2.38 -18.73 1.96
C PRO A 329 2.39 -17.56 2.94
N ALA A 330 1.53 -17.58 3.96
CA ALA A 330 1.46 -16.55 4.99
C ALA A 330 2.78 -16.33 5.75
N LYS A 331 3.60 -17.37 5.93
CA LYS A 331 4.88 -17.27 6.65
C LYS A 331 5.88 -16.38 5.90
N MET A 332 6.02 -16.59 4.59
CA MET A 332 6.96 -15.80 3.78
C MET A 332 6.42 -14.41 3.47
N MET A 333 5.13 -14.32 3.11
CA MET A 333 4.47 -13.03 2.92
C MET A 333 4.57 -12.16 4.18
N GLY A 334 4.40 -12.76 5.38
CA GLY A 334 4.56 -12.07 6.65
C GLY A 334 5.98 -11.52 6.87
N LYS A 335 7.03 -12.31 6.54
CA LYS A 335 8.42 -11.82 6.62
C LYS A 335 8.65 -10.64 5.67
N MET A 336 8.14 -10.72 4.44
CA MET A 336 8.22 -9.61 3.48
C MET A 336 7.46 -8.38 4.00
N THR A 337 6.27 -8.57 4.54
CA THR A 337 5.47 -7.48 5.12
C THR A 337 6.18 -6.79 6.29
N ILE A 338 6.88 -7.54 7.16
CA ILE A 338 7.67 -6.96 8.25
C ILE A 338 8.80 -6.09 7.68
N SER A 339 9.57 -6.60 6.72
CA SER A 339 10.67 -5.87 6.09
C SER A 339 10.18 -4.54 5.49
N TYR A 340 9.11 -4.60 4.71
CA TYR A 340 8.48 -3.43 4.08
C TYR A 340 7.86 -2.47 5.12
N GLY A 341 7.23 -3.01 6.16
CA GLY A 341 6.59 -2.23 7.22
C GLY A 341 7.60 -1.44 8.06
N VAL A 342 8.76 -2.03 8.38
CA VAL A 342 9.84 -1.32 9.07
C VAL A 342 10.36 -0.16 8.21
N ALA A 343 10.54 -0.37 6.91
CA ALA A 343 10.92 0.69 5.97
C ALA A 343 9.90 1.83 5.95
N GLN A 344 8.62 1.52 6.00
CA GLN A 344 7.53 2.50 6.01
C GLN A 344 7.49 3.35 7.30
N ILE A 345 8.04 2.87 8.41
CA ILE A 345 8.20 3.64 9.64
C ILE A 345 9.43 4.56 9.54
N ILE A 346 10.55 4.03 9.07
CA ILE A 346 11.82 4.76 8.98
C ILE A 346 11.76 5.88 7.93
N GLY A 347 11.17 5.61 6.76
CA GLY A 347 11.12 6.56 5.65
C GLY A 347 10.52 7.92 6.03
N PRO A 348 9.29 7.99 6.57
CA PRO A 348 8.68 9.26 6.95
C PRO A 348 9.39 9.96 8.11
N ALA A 349 9.90 9.21 9.09
CA ALA A 349 10.65 9.78 10.21
C ALA A 349 11.94 10.48 9.73
N VAL A 350 12.72 9.81 8.86
CA VAL A 350 13.93 10.39 8.26
C VAL A 350 13.57 11.58 7.37
N THR A 351 12.51 11.48 6.56
CA THR A 351 12.07 12.56 5.67
C THR A 351 11.59 13.78 6.47
N GLY A 352 10.88 13.56 7.59
CA GLY A 352 10.48 14.63 8.49
C GLY A 352 11.67 15.35 9.11
N TRP A 353 12.67 14.60 9.58
CA TRP A 353 13.92 15.17 10.10
C TRP A 353 14.70 15.95 9.03
N LEU A 354 14.81 15.42 7.81
CA LEU A 354 15.41 16.14 6.68
C LEU A 354 14.63 17.42 6.38
N GLY A 355 13.29 17.34 6.42
CA GLY A 355 12.42 18.50 6.21
C GLY A 355 12.66 19.61 7.22
N GLU A 356 12.79 19.27 8.49
CA GLU A 356 13.12 20.22 9.56
C GLU A 356 14.52 20.84 9.37
N SER A 357 15.50 20.01 8.97
CA SER A 357 16.89 20.44 8.79
C SER A 357 17.10 21.34 7.57
N PHE A 358 16.35 21.12 6.48
CA PHE A 358 16.52 21.82 5.20
C PHE A 358 15.33 22.72 4.82
N GLY A 359 14.30 22.80 5.65
CA GLY A 359 13.11 23.60 5.40
C GLY A 359 12.15 23.06 4.32
N SER A 360 12.40 21.85 3.80
CA SER A 360 11.55 21.22 2.76
C SER A 360 11.69 19.70 2.76
N TYR A 361 10.62 19.01 2.45
CA TYR A 361 10.61 17.56 2.27
C TYR A 361 11.27 17.06 0.98
N ALA A 362 11.68 17.95 0.06
CA ALA A 362 12.24 17.57 -1.25
C ALA A 362 13.48 16.66 -1.13
N GLY A 363 14.32 16.86 -0.09
CA GLY A 363 15.44 15.98 0.23
C GLY A 363 15.03 14.52 0.45
N GLY A 364 13.80 14.28 0.92
CA GLY A 364 13.24 12.96 1.08
C GLY A 364 13.08 12.19 -0.23
N LEU A 365 12.78 12.87 -1.36
CA LEU A 365 12.69 12.20 -2.67
C LEU A 365 14.04 11.69 -3.16
N TYR A 366 15.12 12.44 -2.93
CA TYR A 366 16.47 11.97 -3.25
C TYR A 366 16.88 10.78 -2.38
N PHE A 367 16.55 10.82 -1.09
CA PHE A 367 16.74 9.70 -0.18
C PHE A 367 15.94 8.46 -0.64
N ALA A 368 14.67 8.63 -0.97
CA ALA A 368 13.81 7.56 -1.48
C ALA A 368 14.34 6.94 -2.78
N ALA A 369 14.79 7.79 -3.73
CA ALA A 369 15.36 7.35 -5.00
C ALA A 369 16.68 6.60 -4.80
N ALA A 370 17.56 7.07 -3.91
CA ALA A 370 18.81 6.39 -3.57
C ALA A 370 18.56 5.00 -2.97
N MET A 371 17.62 4.89 -2.01
CA MET A 371 17.22 3.61 -1.44
C MET A 371 16.59 2.68 -2.47
N MET A 372 15.73 3.20 -3.34
CA MET A 372 15.14 2.41 -4.42
C MET A 372 16.20 1.95 -5.44
N GLY A 373 17.19 2.79 -5.73
CA GLY A 373 18.36 2.44 -6.56
C GLY A 373 19.19 1.30 -5.95
N LEU A 374 19.45 1.36 -4.64
CA LEU A 374 20.07 0.24 -3.92
C LEU A 374 19.21 -1.03 -4.03
N GLY A 375 17.90 -0.91 -3.85
CA GLY A 375 16.95 -2.02 -4.03
C GLY A 375 17.05 -2.62 -5.43
N CYS A 376 17.17 -1.78 -6.47
CA CYS A 376 17.30 -2.23 -7.86
C CYS A 376 18.61 -3.00 -8.09
N VAL A 377 19.73 -2.53 -7.54
CA VAL A 377 21.02 -3.25 -7.58
C VAL A 377 20.91 -4.62 -6.89
N LEU A 378 20.23 -4.68 -5.75
CA LEU A 378 20.00 -5.95 -5.04
C LEU A 378 19.10 -6.90 -5.83
N LEU A 379 18.09 -6.40 -6.56
CA LEU A 379 17.26 -7.21 -7.45
C LEU A 379 18.05 -7.77 -8.65
N LEU A 380 19.00 -7.00 -9.19
CA LEU A 380 19.91 -7.49 -10.22
C LEU A 380 20.83 -8.60 -9.68
N ALA A 381 21.37 -8.42 -8.47
CA ALA A 381 22.15 -9.45 -7.78
C ALA A 381 21.28 -10.69 -7.50
N LEU A 382 20.02 -10.49 -7.09
CA LEU A 382 19.05 -11.57 -6.86
C LEU A 382 18.84 -12.42 -8.13
N LYS A 383 18.72 -11.76 -9.29
CA LYS A 383 18.58 -12.44 -10.58
C LYS A 383 19.83 -13.27 -10.94
N ALA A 384 21.02 -12.80 -10.58
CA ALA A 384 22.25 -13.57 -10.76
C ALA A 384 22.29 -14.82 -9.85
N VAL A 385 21.84 -14.68 -8.59
CA VAL A 385 21.72 -15.79 -7.64
C VAL A 385 20.68 -16.81 -8.12
N GLU A 386 19.51 -16.37 -8.59
CA GLU A 386 18.46 -17.24 -9.14
C GLU A 386 19.00 -18.13 -10.27
N ARG A 387 19.71 -17.52 -11.23
CA ARG A 387 20.34 -18.25 -12.34
C ARG A 387 21.39 -19.27 -11.87
N ARG A 388 22.21 -18.89 -10.88
CA ARG A 388 23.20 -19.79 -10.30
C ARG A 388 22.55 -20.96 -9.57
N ASP A 389 21.52 -20.70 -8.79
CA ASP A 389 20.78 -21.72 -8.04
C ASP A 389 20.05 -22.68 -9.01
N ALA A 390 19.52 -22.18 -10.13
CA ALA A 390 18.92 -23.01 -11.18
C ALA A 390 19.96 -23.93 -11.84
N ALA A 391 21.10 -23.39 -12.26
CA ALA A 391 22.18 -24.18 -12.86
C ALA A 391 22.73 -25.25 -11.90
N ALA A 392 22.84 -24.93 -10.60
CA ALA A 392 23.28 -25.92 -9.59
C ALA A 392 22.29 -27.09 -9.42
N ARG A 393 20.98 -26.82 -9.54
CA ARG A 393 19.93 -27.86 -9.49
C ARG A 393 19.96 -28.76 -10.72
N GLU A 394 20.15 -28.22 -11.91
CA GLU A 394 20.30 -29.01 -13.16
C GLU A 394 21.48 -29.96 -13.12
N VAL A 395 22.60 -29.57 -12.48
CA VAL A 395 23.78 -30.41 -12.31
C VAL A 395 23.56 -31.49 -11.25
N ALA A 396 22.76 -31.21 -10.20
CA ALA A 396 22.50 -32.14 -9.11
C ALA A 396 21.45 -33.20 -9.44
N ASP A 397 20.59 -33.01 -10.43
CA ASP A 397 19.52 -33.93 -10.83
C ASP A 397 19.52 -34.19 -12.34
N PRO A 398 20.49 -34.98 -12.87
CA PRO A 398 20.59 -35.29 -14.30
C PRO A 398 19.42 -36.14 -14.83
N CYS A 399 18.59 -36.72 -13.96
CA CYS A 399 17.49 -37.62 -14.33
C CYS A 399 16.23 -36.94 -14.87
N MET A 400 16.14 -35.61 -14.89
CA MET A 400 14.97 -34.89 -15.45
C MET A 400 15.08 -34.59 -16.96
N GLN A 401 16.08 -35.09 -17.65
CA GLN A 401 16.27 -34.95 -19.11
C GLN A 401 15.91 -36.20 -19.92
N GLY A 402 15.11 -37.11 -19.37
CA GLY A 402 14.64 -38.32 -20.06
C GLY A 402 13.15 -38.31 -20.35
#